data_8f925049209111f601553436ca0f8635
#
_entry.id   8f925049209111f601553436ca0f8635
#
_cell.length_a   1.000
_cell.length_b   1.000
_cell.length_c   1.000
_cell.angle_alpha   90.00
_cell.angle_beta   90.00
_cell.angle_gamma   90.00
#
_symmetry.space_group_name_H-M   'P 1'
#
loop_
_entity.id
_entity.type
_entity.pdbx_description
1 polymer ?
#
loop_
_entity_poly.entity_id
_entity_poly.type
_entity_poly.pdbx_seq_one_letter_code
_entity_poly.pdbx_strand_id
1 'polypeptide(L)'
;MKKIAVILSGCGSRDGSEIHEATLSLLAIDMNGLEYQCFAPNKNQTEVVNHFTQAQEQENRNMLVEGARIARGNIKPIDEINASDFDALWIPGGLGAAKNLCSYFYDGANMKVLPEVETAIKSFHKAGKPVVALCIAPVIVAKVLGANVTSGKDAGTASKIEAMGGKNTVCNYDEIAYDAEKRVISAPCYMLDASISQVWLGIKKAADKLKEIL
;
A
#
# COMPACT_ATOMS: atom_id res chain seq x y z
N MET A 1 -12.08 19.16 -6.27
CA MET A 1 -10.98 18.32 -6.79
C MET A 1 -11.15 16.93 -6.19
N LYS A 2 -10.80 15.87 -6.91
CA LYS A 2 -10.87 14.50 -6.36
C LYS A 2 -9.77 14.31 -5.33
N LYS A 3 -10.06 13.60 -4.24
CA LYS A 3 -9.18 13.47 -3.08
C LYS A 3 -8.90 12.01 -2.71
N ILE A 4 -7.64 11.69 -2.47
CA ILE A 4 -7.16 10.33 -2.24
C ILE A 4 -6.74 10.18 -0.78
N ALA A 5 -7.24 9.15 -0.07
CA ALA A 5 -6.71 8.74 1.22
C ALA A 5 -5.47 7.85 1.00
N VAL A 6 -4.34 8.19 1.62
CA VAL A 6 -3.10 7.43 1.50
C VAL A 6 -2.75 6.83 2.84
N ILE A 7 -2.70 5.49 2.97
CA ILE A 7 -2.33 4.82 4.21
C ILE A 7 -0.84 4.51 4.21
N LEU A 8 -0.11 5.07 5.17
CA LEU A 8 1.30 4.81 5.44
C LEU A 8 1.45 3.85 6.62
N SER A 9 2.56 3.10 6.65
CA SER A 9 2.89 2.09 7.67
C SER A 9 4.13 2.43 8.48
N GLY A 10 4.50 3.70 8.57
CA GLY A 10 5.78 4.22 9.06
C GLY A 10 6.63 4.78 7.94
N CYS A 11 7.97 4.79 8.11
CA CYS A 11 8.93 5.36 7.14
C CYS A 11 10.18 4.50 7.07
N GLY A 12 10.33 3.71 6.02
CA GLY A 12 11.47 2.84 5.78
C GLY A 12 11.08 1.53 5.09
N SER A 13 11.88 1.09 4.12
CA SER A 13 11.56 -0.07 3.29
C SER A 13 11.44 -1.39 4.07
N ARG A 14 12.16 -1.52 5.21
CA ARG A 14 12.23 -2.77 5.98
C ARG A 14 11.26 -2.84 7.16
N ASP A 15 10.82 -1.70 7.68
CA ASP A 15 10.02 -1.61 8.89
C ASP A 15 8.84 -0.61 8.81
N GLY A 16 8.71 0.10 7.68
CA GLY A 16 7.67 1.08 7.42
C GLY A 16 7.23 1.07 5.95
N SER A 17 6.68 2.21 5.50
CA SER A 17 6.42 2.43 4.07
C SER A 17 7.74 2.59 3.32
N GLU A 18 7.83 1.98 2.13
CA GLU A 18 8.96 2.18 1.25
C GLU A 18 8.98 3.65 0.80
N ILE A 19 10.12 4.33 1.04
CA ILE A 19 10.19 5.81 0.92
C ILE A 19 10.01 6.26 -0.53
N HIS A 20 10.63 5.58 -1.49
CA HIS A 20 10.49 5.91 -2.90
C HIS A 20 9.05 5.68 -3.36
N GLU A 21 8.48 4.51 -3.07
CA GLU A 21 7.11 4.19 -3.47
C GLU A 21 6.10 5.16 -2.85
N ALA A 22 6.24 5.51 -1.59
CA ALA A 22 5.37 6.46 -0.92
C ALA A 22 5.50 7.86 -1.53
N THR A 23 6.74 8.36 -1.70
CA THR A 23 6.99 9.70 -2.27
C THR A 23 6.54 9.79 -3.73
N LEU A 24 6.86 8.78 -4.54
CA LEU A 24 6.44 8.72 -5.94
C LEU A 24 4.92 8.56 -6.09
N SER A 25 4.24 7.90 -5.12
CA SER A 25 2.78 7.85 -5.06
C SER A 25 2.19 9.25 -4.86
N LEU A 26 2.69 10.02 -3.88
CA LEU A 26 2.22 11.38 -3.65
C LEU A 26 2.47 12.27 -4.88
N LEU A 27 3.64 12.14 -5.50
CA LEU A 27 3.97 12.84 -6.74
C LEU A 27 3.01 12.48 -7.88
N ALA A 28 2.72 11.19 -8.09
CA ALA A 28 1.84 10.73 -9.15
C ALA A 28 0.40 11.20 -8.96
N ILE A 29 -0.09 11.23 -7.72
CA ILE A 29 -1.40 11.77 -7.36
C ILE A 29 -1.46 13.27 -7.69
N ASP A 30 -0.47 14.04 -7.25
CA ASP A 30 -0.38 15.49 -7.48
C ASP A 30 -0.28 15.83 -8.98
N MET A 31 0.59 15.14 -9.73
CA MET A 31 0.75 15.31 -11.19
C MET A 31 -0.55 15.01 -11.97
N ASN A 32 -1.42 14.18 -11.42
CA ASN A 32 -2.75 13.91 -12.00
C ASN A 32 -3.80 14.97 -11.61
N GLY A 33 -3.43 16.02 -10.88
CA GLY A 33 -4.32 17.07 -10.41
C GLY A 33 -5.33 16.56 -9.35
N LEU A 34 -4.92 15.58 -8.57
CA LEU A 34 -5.68 15.01 -7.45
C LEU A 34 -5.10 15.53 -6.13
N GLU A 35 -5.95 15.68 -5.13
CA GLU A 35 -5.52 15.97 -3.75
C GLU A 35 -5.26 14.66 -3.00
N TYR A 36 -4.46 14.73 -1.94
CA TYR A 36 -4.30 13.61 -1.01
C TYR A 36 -4.28 14.04 0.45
N GLN A 37 -4.62 13.10 1.33
CA GLN A 37 -4.40 13.17 2.76
C GLN A 37 -3.77 11.86 3.20
N CYS A 38 -2.63 11.95 3.88
CA CYS A 38 -1.97 10.79 4.47
C CYS A 38 -2.61 10.40 5.80
N PHE A 39 -2.61 9.10 6.08
CA PHE A 39 -3.07 8.48 7.32
C PHE A 39 -2.10 7.38 7.73
N ALA A 40 -2.02 7.08 9.02
CA ALA A 40 -1.33 5.89 9.52
C ALA A 40 -1.96 5.42 10.84
N PRO A 41 -1.82 4.13 11.20
CA PRO A 41 -2.17 3.66 12.53
C PRO A 41 -1.34 4.39 13.60
N ASN A 42 -2.00 4.87 14.66
CA ASN A 42 -1.30 5.45 15.82
C ASN A 42 -0.86 4.34 16.78
N LYS A 43 0.04 3.48 16.29
CA LYS A 43 0.57 2.30 16.99
C LYS A 43 2.05 2.15 16.72
N ASN A 44 2.75 1.44 17.59
CA ASN A 44 4.15 1.11 17.36
C ASN A 44 4.30 0.16 16.17
N GLN A 45 5.38 0.32 15.43
CA GLN A 45 5.86 -0.67 14.46
C GLN A 45 6.15 -1.98 15.18
N THR A 46 5.98 -3.10 14.49
CA THR A 46 6.26 -4.43 15.02
C THR A 46 7.73 -4.61 15.37
N GLU A 47 8.59 -3.97 14.59
CA GLU A 47 10.03 -3.93 14.80
C GLU A 47 10.59 -2.63 14.23
N VAL A 48 11.81 -2.29 14.65
CA VAL A 48 12.61 -1.20 14.08
C VAL A 48 13.88 -1.78 13.51
N VAL A 49 14.22 -1.40 12.28
CA VAL A 49 15.36 -1.95 11.55
C VAL A 49 16.33 -0.82 11.18
N ASN A 50 17.59 -0.99 11.56
CA ASN A 50 18.67 -0.15 11.06
C ASN A 50 18.91 -0.46 9.58
N HIS A 51 18.52 0.45 8.69
CA HIS A 51 18.57 0.22 7.25
C HIS A 51 20.01 0.10 6.71
N PHE A 52 21.00 0.63 7.42
CA PHE A 52 22.42 0.50 7.03
C PHE A 52 22.99 -0.88 7.37
N THR A 53 22.78 -1.33 8.61
CA THR A 53 23.28 -2.63 9.10
C THR A 53 22.35 -3.78 8.82
N GLN A 54 21.08 -3.48 8.52
CA GLN A 54 19.97 -4.42 8.37
C GLN A 54 19.59 -5.20 9.64
N ALA A 55 20.16 -4.78 10.78
CA ALA A 55 19.88 -5.37 12.08
C ALA A 55 18.63 -4.75 12.72
N GLN A 56 17.95 -5.56 13.54
CA GLN A 56 16.87 -5.06 14.38
C GLN A 56 17.45 -4.21 15.52
N GLU A 57 16.80 -3.07 15.79
CA GLU A 57 17.15 -2.16 16.88
C GLU A 57 16.21 -2.35 18.07
N GLN A 58 16.75 -2.16 19.26
CA GLN A 58 15.99 -2.28 20.53
C GLN A 58 15.33 -0.94 20.89
N GLU A 59 14.51 -0.42 19.98
CA GLU A 59 13.73 0.80 20.19
C GLU A 59 12.29 0.63 19.69
N ASN A 60 11.43 1.60 20.01
CA ASN A 60 10.07 1.64 19.52
C ASN A 60 9.88 2.88 18.63
N ARG A 61 9.23 2.71 17.49
CA ARG A 61 8.81 3.79 16.61
C ARG A 61 7.32 3.67 16.32
N ASN A 62 6.63 4.79 16.38
CA ASN A 62 5.19 4.86 16.10
C ASN A 62 4.97 5.11 14.61
N MET A 63 4.10 4.31 13.97
CA MET A 63 3.82 4.39 12.52
C MET A 63 3.35 5.78 12.07
N LEU A 64 2.49 6.44 12.88
CA LEU A 64 1.98 7.78 12.56
C LEU A 64 3.10 8.82 12.63
N VAL A 65 3.94 8.75 13.67
CA VAL A 65 5.07 9.67 13.86
C VAL A 65 6.11 9.49 12.75
N GLU A 66 6.43 8.25 12.40
CA GLU A 66 7.38 7.97 11.32
C GLU A 66 6.78 8.31 9.94
N GLY A 67 5.51 7.97 9.69
CA GLY A 67 4.81 8.33 8.45
C GLY A 67 4.73 9.84 8.22
N ALA A 68 4.70 10.64 9.30
CA ALA A 68 4.72 12.10 9.22
C ALA A 68 5.99 12.65 8.54
N ARG A 69 7.11 11.92 8.53
CA ARG A 69 8.35 12.30 7.81
C ARG A 69 8.12 12.34 6.31
N ILE A 70 7.42 11.34 5.76
CA ILE A 70 7.04 11.28 4.34
C ILE A 70 5.99 12.35 4.02
N ALA A 71 4.97 12.46 4.88
CA ALA A 71 3.85 13.38 4.71
C ALA A 71 4.17 14.85 5.08
N ARG A 72 5.41 15.16 5.50
CA ARG A 72 5.84 16.49 5.97
C ARG A 72 4.93 17.05 7.06
N GLY A 73 4.52 16.20 7.99
CA GLY A 73 3.63 16.53 9.09
C GLY A 73 2.13 16.53 8.75
N ASN A 74 1.74 16.51 7.48
CA ASN A 74 0.33 16.48 7.08
C ASN A 74 -0.19 15.03 7.04
N ILE A 75 -0.39 14.46 8.22
CA ILE A 75 -0.88 13.10 8.40
C ILE A 75 -1.86 13.04 9.57
N LYS A 76 -2.81 12.11 9.50
CA LYS A 76 -3.81 11.88 10.53
C LYS A 76 -3.84 10.43 11.00
N PRO A 77 -4.35 10.15 12.20
CA PRO A 77 -4.65 8.77 12.61
C PRO A 77 -5.62 8.08 11.64
N ILE A 78 -5.39 6.79 11.39
CA ILE A 78 -6.21 6.02 10.44
C ILE A 78 -7.69 5.96 10.85
N ASP A 79 -7.99 6.04 12.14
CA ASP A 79 -9.36 6.01 12.69
C ASP A 79 -10.18 7.23 12.22
N GLU A 80 -9.53 8.30 11.75
CA GLU A 80 -10.19 9.49 11.20
C GLU A 80 -10.55 9.34 9.72
N ILE A 81 -10.24 8.19 9.08
CA ILE A 81 -10.65 7.95 7.70
C ILE A 81 -12.16 7.79 7.64
N ASN A 82 -12.80 8.72 6.93
CA ASN A 82 -14.18 8.57 6.51
C ASN A 82 -14.21 8.44 4.98
N ALA A 83 -14.62 7.27 4.48
CA ALA A 83 -14.64 7.01 3.04
C ALA A 83 -15.52 7.98 2.24
N SER A 84 -16.48 8.69 2.88
CA SER A 84 -17.29 9.71 2.21
C SER A 84 -16.50 10.94 1.76
N ASP A 85 -15.38 11.23 2.44
CA ASP A 85 -14.57 12.45 2.23
C ASP A 85 -13.49 12.27 1.16
N PHE A 86 -13.36 11.06 0.60
CA PHE A 86 -12.33 10.69 -0.36
C PHE A 86 -12.94 9.97 -1.57
N ASP A 87 -12.24 10.00 -2.69
CA ASP A 87 -12.66 9.35 -3.93
C ASP A 87 -11.97 8.00 -4.17
N ALA A 88 -10.82 7.77 -3.55
CA ALA A 88 -10.09 6.50 -3.61
C ALA A 88 -9.20 6.30 -2.37
N LEU A 89 -8.75 5.05 -2.18
CA LEU A 89 -7.76 4.65 -1.20
C LEU A 89 -6.47 4.25 -1.91
N TRP A 90 -5.31 4.62 -1.34
CA TRP A 90 -3.99 4.29 -1.85
C TRP A 90 -3.10 3.75 -0.74
N ILE A 91 -2.44 2.61 -0.97
CA ILE A 91 -1.57 1.96 0.01
C ILE A 91 -0.21 1.70 -0.67
N PRO A 92 0.83 2.51 -0.40
CA PRO A 92 2.19 2.21 -0.83
C PRO A 92 2.71 0.92 -0.18
N GLY A 93 3.78 0.35 -0.74
CA GLY A 93 4.40 -0.83 -0.20
C GLY A 93 5.43 -0.55 0.89
N GLY A 94 6.45 -1.39 0.96
CA GLY A 94 7.41 -1.50 2.03
C GLY A 94 7.06 -2.66 2.98
N LEU A 95 8.07 -3.24 3.63
CA LEU A 95 7.81 -4.35 4.55
C LEU A 95 6.94 -3.96 5.74
N GLY A 96 6.83 -2.67 6.07
CA GLY A 96 5.86 -2.21 7.07
C GLY A 96 4.41 -2.48 6.68
N ALA A 97 4.05 -2.49 5.40
CA ALA A 97 2.72 -2.91 4.98
C ALA A 97 2.46 -4.37 5.36
N ALA A 98 3.47 -5.25 5.20
CA ALA A 98 3.37 -6.68 5.49
C ALA A 98 3.57 -7.04 6.98
N LYS A 99 4.19 -6.15 7.78
CA LYS A 99 4.52 -6.36 9.20
C LYS A 99 3.61 -5.59 10.14
N ASN A 100 3.24 -4.36 9.76
CA ASN A 100 2.55 -3.40 10.63
C ASN A 100 1.07 -3.24 10.29
N LEU A 101 0.68 -3.26 8.99
CA LEU A 101 -0.73 -3.18 8.60
C LEU A 101 -1.41 -4.54 8.61
N CYS A 102 -0.63 -5.60 8.60
CA CYS A 102 -1.06 -6.99 8.73
C CYS A 102 0.09 -7.87 9.24
N SER A 103 -0.17 -9.15 9.48
CA SER A 103 0.84 -10.10 9.93
C SER A 103 1.40 -10.98 8.78
N TYR A 104 1.27 -10.55 7.53
CA TYR A 104 1.66 -11.35 6.36
C TYR A 104 3.11 -11.82 6.39
N PHE A 105 4.02 -10.95 6.83
CA PHE A 105 5.45 -11.28 6.89
C PHE A 105 5.73 -12.49 7.78
N TYR A 106 4.96 -12.66 8.84
CA TYR A 106 5.12 -13.74 9.84
C TYR A 106 4.22 -14.94 9.54
N ASP A 107 2.96 -14.70 9.13
CA ASP A 107 1.91 -15.71 9.06
C ASP A 107 1.56 -16.14 7.63
N GLY A 108 2.14 -15.51 6.61
CA GLY A 108 1.86 -15.79 5.20
C GLY A 108 0.37 -15.70 4.89
N ALA A 109 -0.21 -16.74 4.27
CA ALA A 109 -1.63 -16.77 3.91
C ALA A 109 -2.59 -16.78 5.12
N ASN A 110 -2.10 -17.16 6.32
CA ASN A 110 -2.89 -17.14 7.56
C ASN A 110 -2.91 -15.75 8.24
N MET A 111 -2.40 -14.74 7.57
CA MET A 111 -2.30 -13.39 8.09
C MET A 111 -3.61 -12.83 8.63
N LYS A 112 -3.47 -11.94 9.61
CA LYS A 112 -4.52 -11.06 10.10
C LYS A 112 -4.23 -9.63 9.65
N VAL A 113 -5.25 -8.92 9.20
CA VAL A 113 -5.16 -7.50 8.86
C VAL A 113 -5.53 -6.68 10.09
N LEU A 114 -4.86 -5.54 10.33
CA LEU A 114 -5.29 -4.63 11.40
C LEU A 114 -6.75 -4.22 11.19
N PRO A 115 -7.61 -4.26 12.23
CA PRO A 115 -9.04 -3.98 12.09
C PRO A 115 -9.35 -2.63 11.44
N GLU A 116 -8.59 -1.57 11.76
CA GLU A 116 -8.75 -0.24 11.19
C GLU A 116 -8.38 -0.19 9.69
N VAL A 117 -7.38 -0.95 9.26
CA VAL A 117 -6.97 -1.07 7.84
C VAL A 117 -8.04 -1.86 7.07
N GLU A 118 -8.50 -2.97 7.63
CA GLU A 118 -9.56 -3.79 7.05
C GLU A 118 -10.86 -2.99 6.90
N THR A 119 -11.22 -2.21 7.93
CA THR A 119 -12.39 -1.33 7.94
C THR A 119 -12.28 -0.27 6.84
N ALA A 120 -11.12 0.38 6.71
CA ALA A 120 -10.87 1.37 5.66
C ALA A 120 -11.08 0.75 4.26
N ILE A 121 -10.40 -0.37 3.95
CA ILE A 121 -10.51 -1.05 2.64
C ILE A 121 -11.98 -1.42 2.35
N LYS A 122 -12.67 -2.04 3.29
CA LYS A 122 -14.08 -2.44 3.14
C LYS A 122 -15.01 -1.25 2.94
N SER A 123 -14.77 -0.12 3.62
CA SER A 123 -15.61 1.07 3.50
C SER A 123 -15.50 1.72 2.11
N PHE A 124 -14.29 1.82 1.56
CA PHE A 124 -14.07 2.30 0.19
C PHE A 124 -14.70 1.36 -0.82
N HIS A 125 -14.46 0.05 -0.71
CA HIS A 125 -15.04 -0.93 -1.60
C HIS A 125 -16.58 -0.91 -1.56
N LYS A 126 -17.19 -0.86 -0.38
CA LYS A 126 -18.65 -0.75 -0.22
C LYS A 126 -19.23 0.52 -0.85
N ALA A 127 -18.46 1.61 -0.84
CA ALA A 127 -18.83 2.87 -1.48
C ALA A 127 -18.57 2.88 -3.00
N GLY A 128 -18.13 1.76 -3.60
CA GLY A 128 -17.79 1.65 -5.02
C GLY A 128 -16.54 2.46 -5.41
N LYS A 129 -15.68 2.81 -4.45
CA LYS A 129 -14.49 3.64 -4.65
C LYS A 129 -13.26 2.77 -4.91
N PRO A 130 -12.35 3.20 -5.81
CA PRO A 130 -11.15 2.43 -6.14
C PRO A 130 -10.19 2.29 -4.95
N VAL A 131 -9.45 1.16 -4.95
CA VAL A 131 -8.33 0.92 -4.03
C VAL A 131 -7.08 0.65 -4.86
N VAL A 132 -6.00 1.39 -4.58
CA VAL A 132 -4.68 1.19 -5.18
C VAL A 132 -3.74 0.60 -4.14
N ALA A 133 -3.02 -0.46 -4.50
CA ALA A 133 -2.04 -1.10 -3.63
C ALA A 133 -0.75 -1.43 -4.40
N LEU A 134 0.39 -1.12 -3.82
CA LEU A 134 1.69 -1.25 -4.47
C LEU A 134 2.60 -2.27 -3.79
N CYS A 135 3.51 -2.86 -4.56
CA CYS A 135 4.58 -3.73 -4.06
C CYS A 135 4.02 -4.93 -3.30
N ILE A 136 4.21 -4.98 -1.97
CA ILE A 136 3.68 -6.03 -1.10
C ILE A 136 2.27 -5.73 -0.57
N ALA A 137 1.81 -4.47 -0.58
CA ALA A 137 0.49 -4.10 -0.07
C ALA A 137 -0.70 -4.80 -0.77
N PRO A 138 -0.61 -5.23 -2.05
CA PRO A 138 -1.65 -6.02 -2.70
C PRO A 138 -2.09 -7.27 -1.93
N VAL A 139 -1.22 -7.90 -1.12
CA VAL A 139 -1.60 -9.06 -0.30
C VAL A 139 -2.71 -8.73 0.71
N ILE A 140 -2.72 -7.47 1.22
CA ILE A 140 -3.74 -6.99 2.15
C ILE A 140 -5.09 -6.89 1.44
N VAL A 141 -5.10 -6.30 0.25
CA VAL A 141 -6.33 -6.12 -0.54
C VAL A 141 -6.86 -7.46 -1.04
N ALA A 142 -5.96 -8.37 -1.46
CA ALA A 142 -6.34 -9.75 -1.82
C ALA A 142 -6.98 -10.48 -0.63
N LYS A 143 -6.43 -10.37 0.58
CA LYS A 143 -6.99 -10.96 1.79
C LYS A 143 -8.37 -10.43 2.13
N VAL A 144 -8.56 -9.11 2.04
CA VAL A 144 -9.80 -8.44 2.48
C VAL A 144 -10.92 -8.58 1.45
N LEU A 145 -10.61 -8.51 0.14
CA LEU A 145 -11.59 -8.44 -0.94
C LEU A 145 -11.60 -9.66 -1.88
N GLY A 146 -10.62 -10.56 -1.79
CA GLY A 146 -10.44 -11.62 -2.78
C GLY A 146 -10.14 -11.07 -4.19
N ALA A 147 -9.46 -9.92 -4.26
CA ALA A 147 -9.22 -9.21 -5.51
C ALA A 147 -8.14 -9.87 -6.38
N ASN A 148 -8.21 -9.62 -7.70
CA ASN A 148 -7.10 -9.89 -8.61
C ASN A 148 -6.08 -8.76 -8.50
N VAL A 149 -4.85 -9.10 -8.12
CA VAL A 149 -3.75 -8.16 -7.86
C VAL A 149 -2.46 -8.64 -8.52
N THR A 150 -1.40 -7.84 -8.45
CA THR A 150 -0.06 -8.28 -8.83
C THR A 150 0.90 -8.24 -7.65
N SER A 151 1.75 -9.25 -7.56
CA SER A 151 2.98 -9.30 -6.76
C SER A 151 4.23 -9.36 -7.66
N GLY A 152 4.12 -8.88 -8.89
CA GLY A 152 5.17 -9.01 -9.90
C GLY A 152 5.33 -10.45 -10.37
N LYS A 153 6.54 -10.99 -10.21
CA LYS A 153 6.93 -12.34 -10.66
C LYS A 153 7.20 -13.31 -9.51
N ASP A 154 6.95 -12.89 -8.26
CA ASP A 154 7.21 -13.75 -7.09
C ASP A 154 6.14 -14.85 -6.94
N ALA A 155 6.50 -16.05 -7.35
CA ALA A 155 5.62 -17.22 -7.28
C ALA A 155 5.20 -17.57 -5.84
N GLY A 156 6.06 -17.30 -4.84
CA GLY A 156 5.77 -17.55 -3.43
C GLY A 156 4.65 -16.65 -2.91
N THR A 157 4.70 -15.37 -3.23
CA THR A 157 3.63 -14.42 -2.89
C THR A 157 2.37 -14.69 -3.71
N ALA A 158 2.50 -15.01 -5.00
CA ALA A 158 1.37 -15.36 -5.85
C ALA A 158 0.56 -16.54 -5.27
N SER A 159 1.22 -17.63 -4.89
CA SER A 159 0.58 -18.79 -4.27
C SER A 159 -0.15 -18.45 -2.96
N LYS A 160 0.42 -17.55 -2.13
CA LYS A 160 -0.22 -17.11 -0.90
C LYS A 160 -1.44 -16.21 -1.17
N ILE A 161 -1.39 -15.35 -2.19
CA ILE A 161 -2.54 -14.56 -2.64
C ILE A 161 -3.69 -15.48 -3.05
N GLU A 162 -3.40 -16.53 -3.83
CA GLU A 162 -4.39 -17.51 -4.25
C GLU A 162 -4.98 -18.29 -3.06
N ALA A 163 -4.13 -18.71 -2.11
CA ALA A 163 -4.57 -19.38 -0.89
C ALA A 163 -5.48 -18.49 -0.02
N MET A 164 -5.39 -17.16 -0.13
CA MET A 164 -6.27 -16.20 0.55
C MET A 164 -7.57 -15.90 -0.23
N GLY A 165 -7.79 -16.54 -1.39
CA GLY A 165 -8.98 -16.33 -2.22
C GLY A 165 -8.86 -15.20 -3.25
N GLY A 166 -7.68 -14.57 -3.37
CA GLY A 166 -7.36 -13.61 -4.42
C GLY A 166 -6.90 -14.30 -5.71
N LYS A 167 -6.54 -13.49 -6.70
CA LYS A 167 -5.85 -13.94 -7.92
C LYS A 167 -4.60 -13.13 -8.13
N ASN A 168 -3.56 -13.71 -8.72
CA ASN A 168 -2.34 -12.99 -9.06
C ASN A 168 -2.17 -12.87 -10.58
N THR A 169 -1.96 -11.65 -11.04
CA THR A 169 -1.57 -11.35 -12.43
C THR A 169 -0.08 -11.02 -12.44
N VAL A 170 0.69 -11.73 -13.27
CA VAL A 170 2.13 -11.44 -13.45
C VAL A 170 2.28 -10.13 -14.20
N CYS A 171 3.03 -9.18 -13.64
CA CYS A 171 3.31 -7.88 -14.23
C CYS A 171 4.80 -7.56 -14.20
N ASN A 172 5.28 -6.82 -15.21
CA ASN A 172 6.57 -6.15 -15.20
C ASN A 172 6.49 -4.79 -14.47
N TYR A 173 7.64 -4.12 -14.32
CA TYR A 173 7.74 -2.82 -13.62
C TYR A 173 6.89 -1.71 -14.24
N ASP A 174 6.60 -1.78 -15.55
CA ASP A 174 5.80 -0.82 -16.31
C ASP A 174 4.34 -1.29 -16.55
N GLU A 175 3.91 -2.33 -15.84
CA GLU A 175 2.58 -2.90 -15.96
C GLU A 175 1.82 -2.79 -14.63
N ILE A 176 0.49 -2.90 -14.73
CA ILE A 176 -0.43 -2.92 -13.60
C ILE A 176 -1.41 -4.07 -13.73
N ALA A 177 -1.90 -4.61 -12.62
CA ALA A 177 -3.12 -5.39 -12.60
C ALA A 177 -4.31 -4.50 -12.22
N TYR A 178 -5.41 -4.63 -12.94
CA TYR A 178 -6.67 -3.94 -12.65
C TYR A 178 -7.81 -4.95 -12.55
N ASP A 179 -8.35 -5.08 -11.36
CA ASP A 179 -9.59 -5.81 -11.10
C ASP A 179 -10.77 -4.85 -11.28
N ALA A 180 -11.45 -4.93 -12.43
CA ALA A 180 -12.54 -4.01 -12.75
C ALA A 180 -13.80 -4.22 -11.90
N GLU A 181 -14.06 -5.47 -11.48
CA GLU A 181 -15.20 -5.81 -10.63
C GLU A 181 -15.05 -5.22 -9.23
N LYS A 182 -13.88 -5.35 -8.65
CA LYS A 182 -13.57 -4.88 -7.28
C LYS A 182 -12.97 -3.47 -7.28
N ARG A 183 -12.71 -2.90 -8.47
CA ARG A 183 -12.08 -1.59 -8.66
C ARG A 183 -10.73 -1.48 -7.92
N VAL A 184 -9.90 -2.55 -8.03
CA VAL A 184 -8.59 -2.61 -7.41
C VAL A 184 -7.50 -2.46 -8.46
N ILE A 185 -6.56 -1.54 -8.24
CA ILE A 185 -5.37 -1.32 -9.07
C ILE A 185 -4.16 -1.74 -8.26
N SER A 186 -3.22 -2.47 -8.87
CA SER A 186 -1.94 -2.78 -8.22
C SER A 186 -0.78 -2.74 -9.19
N ALA A 187 0.41 -2.39 -8.68
CA ALA A 187 1.66 -2.38 -9.42
C ALA A 187 2.76 -3.07 -8.60
N PRO A 188 3.68 -3.80 -9.26
CA PRO A 188 4.66 -4.63 -8.56
C PRO A 188 5.77 -3.84 -7.86
N CYS A 189 6.16 -2.66 -8.37
CA CYS A 189 7.20 -1.83 -7.79
C CYS A 189 8.46 -2.63 -7.39
N TYR A 190 8.95 -2.47 -6.16
CA TYR A 190 10.11 -3.21 -5.64
C TYR A 190 9.87 -4.68 -5.27
N MET A 191 8.73 -5.28 -5.62
CA MET A 191 8.62 -6.75 -5.71
C MET A 191 9.48 -7.30 -6.86
N LEU A 192 9.97 -6.42 -7.72
CA LEU A 192 10.94 -6.71 -8.79
C LEU A 192 12.29 -6.07 -8.44
N ASP A 193 13.37 -6.62 -8.98
CA ASP A 193 14.68 -5.96 -9.02
C ASP A 193 14.61 -4.81 -10.03
N ALA A 194 14.16 -3.65 -9.57
CA ALA A 194 13.85 -2.49 -10.39
C ALA A 194 14.61 -1.24 -9.93
N SER A 195 15.02 -0.41 -10.88
CA SER A 195 15.52 0.93 -10.57
C SER A 195 14.38 1.85 -10.13
N ILE A 196 14.72 2.96 -9.47
CA ILE A 196 13.71 3.96 -9.04
C ILE A 196 12.90 4.51 -10.22
N SER A 197 13.51 4.67 -11.40
CA SER A 197 12.80 5.10 -12.62
C SER A 197 11.82 4.05 -13.14
N GLN A 198 12.15 2.76 -13.01
CA GLN A 198 11.24 1.67 -13.37
C GLN A 198 10.08 1.57 -12.39
N VAL A 199 10.32 1.76 -11.08
CA VAL A 199 9.26 1.85 -10.06
C VAL A 199 8.32 3.02 -10.37
N TRP A 200 8.86 4.17 -10.79
CA TRP A 200 8.07 5.31 -11.22
C TRP A 200 7.10 4.98 -12.35
N LEU A 201 7.51 4.20 -13.36
CA LEU A 201 6.65 3.85 -14.49
C LEU A 201 5.39 3.10 -14.05
N GLY A 202 5.53 2.13 -13.15
CA GLY A 202 4.40 1.38 -12.58
C GLY A 202 3.46 2.24 -11.75
N ILE A 203 4.03 3.09 -10.88
CA ILE A 203 3.26 4.00 -10.02
C ILE A 203 2.51 5.04 -10.85
N LYS A 204 3.19 5.63 -11.84
CA LYS A 204 2.56 6.56 -12.79
C LYS A 204 1.38 5.91 -13.49
N LYS A 205 1.57 4.70 -14.02
CA LYS A 205 0.50 3.97 -14.73
C LYS A 205 -0.68 3.63 -13.81
N ALA A 206 -0.41 3.31 -12.55
CA ALA A 206 -1.47 3.10 -11.55
C ALA A 206 -2.26 4.39 -11.27
N ALA A 207 -1.59 5.54 -11.17
CA ALA A 207 -2.22 6.84 -10.97
C ALA A 207 -3.01 7.29 -12.21
N ASP A 208 -2.47 7.10 -13.41
CA ASP A 208 -3.17 7.39 -14.67
C ASP A 208 -4.46 6.55 -14.78
N LYS A 209 -4.37 5.24 -14.44
CA LYS A 209 -5.55 4.36 -14.41
C LYS A 209 -6.56 4.78 -13.35
N LEU A 210 -6.09 5.17 -12.17
CA LEU A 210 -6.96 5.71 -11.12
C LEU A 210 -7.71 6.94 -11.63
N LYS A 211 -7.00 7.89 -12.25
CA LYS A 211 -7.60 9.11 -12.82
C LYS A 211 -8.69 8.79 -13.87
N GLU A 212 -8.46 7.77 -14.72
CA GLU A 212 -9.40 7.34 -15.75
C GLU A 212 -10.73 6.83 -15.16
N ILE A 213 -10.68 6.14 -14.00
CA ILE A 213 -11.86 5.48 -13.42
C ILE A 213 -12.54 6.29 -12.31
N LEU A 214 -12.01 7.48 -11.92
CA LEU A 214 -12.61 8.43 -10.98
C LEU A 214 -13.65 9.33 -11.64
#